data_33260203ba547a2cc6a8a39add7a9bbd
#
_entry.id   33260203ba547a2cc6a8a39add7a9bbd
#
_cell.length_a   1.000
_cell.length_b   1.000
_cell.length_c   1.000
_cell.angle_alpha   90.00
_cell.angle_beta   90.00
_cell.angle_gamma   90.00
#
_symmetry.space_group_name_H-M   'P 1'
#
loop_
_entity.id
_entity.type
_entity.pdbx_description
1 polymer ?
#
loop_
_entity_poly.entity_id
_entity_poly.type
_entity_poly.pdbx_seq_one_letter_code
_entity_poly.pdbx_strand_id
1 'polypeptide(L)'
;KAQGMWGIPDQCDVDFSISLDLDISTVVPAVSGPKRPQDRIDVTDLESKFNELFTATVTDGGYQRDPQTRNRTVDLELSAPAGYSSSGAGLLEEAGTSIAPGKPPTKTQLTHGSVLIAAITSCTNTSNPSVMLAAGIVAKKANALGLTIAPYVKTSLGPGSRVVTDYLNATSLQKELDLLGFQTVGYGCTTCIGNSGPLAPEIEDAITEGDLICSSVLSGNRNFEARVHGSVPSSFLMSPPLVVAYALAGRIDIDLSNDPLGQDKNGNNVYLKDLW
;
A
#
# COMPACT_ATOMS: atom_id res chain seq x y z
N LYS A 1 12.62 1.21 36.32
CA LYS A 1 12.47 1.61 37.73
C LYS A 1 13.74 1.34 38.52
N ALA A 2 14.30 0.15 38.50
CA ALA A 2 15.50 -0.20 39.25
C ALA A 2 16.74 0.67 38.93
N GLN A 3 16.82 1.19 37.72
CA GLN A 3 17.91 2.07 37.26
C GLN A 3 17.56 3.55 37.31
N GLY A 4 16.41 3.95 37.88
CA GLY A 4 15.98 5.34 37.96
C GLY A 4 15.52 5.97 36.63
N MET A 5 15.46 5.21 35.54
CA MET A 5 15.12 5.70 34.19
C MET A 5 13.62 5.59 33.85
N TRP A 6 12.78 5.33 34.83
CA TRP A 6 11.34 5.22 34.64
C TRP A 6 10.63 6.48 35.10
N GLY A 7 9.80 7.02 34.27
CA GLY A 7 8.99 8.20 34.53
C GLY A 7 9.27 9.32 33.53
N ILE A 8 8.54 10.37 33.64
CA ILE A 8 8.77 11.61 32.91
C ILE A 8 9.61 12.49 33.83
N PRO A 9 10.78 12.99 33.43
CA PRO A 9 11.57 13.92 34.24
C PRO A 9 10.78 15.19 34.51
N ASP A 10 10.96 15.77 35.67
CA ASP A 10 10.40 17.08 35.96
C ASP A 10 11.10 18.17 35.13
N GLN A 11 10.41 19.31 34.99
CA GLN A 11 10.97 20.44 34.26
C GLN A 11 12.27 20.89 34.97
N CYS A 12 13.34 20.99 34.23
CA CYS A 12 14.70 21.28 34.68
C CYS A 12 15.53 20.12 35.27
N ASP A 13 15.00 18.91 35.33
CA ASP A 13 15.80 17.75 35.77
C ASP A 13 16.86 17.35 34.75
N VAL A 14 16.65 17.71 33.48
CA VAL A 14 17.57 17.40 32.37
C VAL A 14 17.89 18.70 31.63
N ASP A 15 19.19 18.94 31.42
CA ASP A 15 19.70 20.04 30.59
C ASP A 15 19.80 19.56 29.14
N PHE A 16 18.82 19.93 28.33
CA PHE A 16 18.74 19.54 26.92
C PHE A 16 19.51 20.53 26.05
N SER A 17 20.31 20.01 25.11
CA SER A 17 20.98 20.84 24.08
C SER A 17 19.97 21.53 23.16
N ILE A 18 18.84 20.88 22.87
CA ILE A 18 17.75 21.41 22.04
C ILE A 18 16.44 20.86 22.58
N SER A 19 15.45 21.72 22.72
CA SER A 19 14.05 21.34 23.02
C SER A 19 13.17 21.64 21.80
N LEU A 20 12.24 20.73 21.50
CA LEU A 20 11.25 20.90 20.46
C LEU A 20 9.86 20.77 21.07
N ASP A 21 9.00 21.72 20.78
CA ASP A 21 7.59 21.68 21.19
C ASP A 21 6.74 21.22 20.02
N LEU A 22 5.92 20.19 20.24
CA LEU A 22 4.95 19.68 19.27
C LEU A 22 3.55 19.74 19.84
N ASP A 23 2.69 20.56 19.23
CA ASP A 23 1.26 20.52 19.50
C ASP A 23 0.64 19.33 18.75
N ILE A 24 0.33 18.25 19.49
CA ILE A 24 -0.26 17.03 18.91
C ILE A 24 -1.67 17.26 18.36
N SER A 25 -2.36 18.35 18.71
CA SER A 25 -3.67 18.69 18.13
C SER A 25 -3.58 19.09 16.65
N THR A 26 -2.40 19.47 16.20
CA THR A 26 -2.13 19.82 14.77
C THR A 26 -1.83 18.59 13.91
N VAL A 27 -1.68 17.41 14.51
CA VAL A 27 -1.38 16.17 13.77
C VAL A 27 -2.65 15.66 13.10
N VAL A 28 -2.64 15.61 11.78
CA VAL A 28 -3.74 15.07 10.96
C VAL A 28 -3.29 13.81 10.22
N PRO A 29 -4.21 12.96 9.74
CA PRO A 29 -3.87 11.80 8.93
C PRO A 29 -3.01 12.19 7.72
N ALA A 30 -1.86 11.55 7.58
CA ALA A 30 -0.89 11.87 6.55
C ALA A 30 -0.21 10.61 6.00
N VAL A 31 0.32 10.76 4.79
CA VAL A 31 1.19 9.80 4.11
C VAL A 31 2.54 10.45 3.83
N SER A 32 3.53 9.67 3.41
CA SER A 32 4.82 10.21 2.99
C SER A 32 5.18 9.71 1.59
N GLY A 33 5.61 10.61 0.73
CA GLY A 33 6.03 10.27 -0.61
C GLY A 33 5.90 11.44 -1.59
N PRO A 34 6.12 11.15 -2.88
CA PRO A 34 6.30 9.82 -3.48
C PRO A 34 7.73 9.26 -3.47
N LYS A 35 8.73 10.03 -3.06
CA LYS A 35 10.14 9.66 -3.28
C LYS A 35 10.97 9.54 -2.01
N ARG A 36 10.53 10.15 -0.90
CA ARG A 36 11.30 10.19 0.36
C ARG A 36 10.37 10.07 1.57
N PRO A 37 10.84 9.44 2.67
CA PRO A 37 10.04 9.27 3.88
C PRO A 37 9.65 10.59 4.58
N GLN A 38 10.41 11.66 4.38
CA GLN A 38 10.15 12.98 4.98
C GLN A 38 9.17 13.85 4.16
N ASP A 39 8.81 13.45 2.95
CA ASP A 39 7.88 14.19 2.11
C ASP A 39 6.44 13.92 2.61
N ARG A 40 6.02 14.68 3.64
CA ARG A 40 4.70 14.52 4.26
C ARG A 40 3.61 15.17 3.41
N ILE A 41 2.52 14.45 3.21
CA ILE A 41 1.32 14.90 2.50
C ILE A 41 0.12 14.54 3.36
N ASP A 42 -0.79 15.48 3.61
CA ASP A 42 -2.06 15.18 4.27
C ASP A 42 -2.92 14.29 3.36
N VAL A 43 -3.63 13.32 3.93
CA VAL A 43 -4.42 12.36 3.13
C VAL A 43 -5.43 13.06 2.23
N THR A 44 -6.01 14.17 2.70
CA THR A 44 -6.95 15.00 1.94
C THR A 44 -6.32 15.69 0.72
N ASP A 45 -5.00 15.87 0.72
CA ASP A 45 -4.27 16.59 -0.31
C ASP A 45 -3.57 15.65 -1.30
N LEU A 46 -3.64 14.33 -1.06
CA LEU A 46 -2.85 13.36 -1.83
C LEU A 46 -3.21 13.36 -3.31
N GLU A 47 -4.48 13.41 -3.66
CA GLU A 47 -4.95 13.50 -5.05
C GLU A 47 -4.40 14.76 -5.74
N SER A 48 -4.58 15.92 -5.11
CA SER A 48 -4.12 17.20 -5.66
C SER A 48 -2.60 17.23 -5.79
N LYS A 49 -1.88 16.68 -4.80
CA LYS A 49 -0.42 16.60 -4.82
C LYS A 49 0.10 15.66 -5.91
N PHE A 50 -0.54 14.52 -6.13
CA PHE A 50 -0.19 13.64 -7.25
C PHE A 50 -0.37 14.34 -8.59
N ASN A 51 -1.47 15.08 -8.77
CA ASN A 51 -1.74 15.85 -9.99
C ASN A 51 -0.75 17.01 -10.19
N GLU A 52 -0.32 17.69 -9.13
CA GLU A 52 0.76 18.69 -9.18
C GLU A 52 2.09 18.06 -9.65
N LEU A 53 2.49 16.96 -9.00
CA LEU A 53 3.74 16.26 -9.30
C LEU A 53 3.75 15.65 -10.70
N PHE A 54 2.60 15.33 -11.26
CA PHE A 54 2.49 14.77 -12.61
C PHE A 54 3.13 15.69 -13.65
N THR A 55 2.93 17.00 -13.54
CA THR A 55 3.44 18.00 -14.48
C THR A 55 4.70 18.72 -14.02
N ALA A 56 4.95 18.74 -12.71
CA ALA A 56 6.12 19.39 -12.13
C ALA A 56 7.42 18.83 -12.71
N THR A 57 8.47 19.67 -12.73
CA THR A 57 9.76 19.26 -13.28
C THR A 57 10.42 18.18 -12.43
N VAL A 58 11.35 17.43 -13.02
CA VAL A 58 12.11 16.40 -12.28
C VAL A 58 12.95 17.04 -11.17
N THR A 59 13.45 18.26 -11.38
CA THR A 59 14.21 19.02 -10.37
C THR A 59 13.35 19.40 -9.17
N ASP A 60 12.06 19.58 -9.37
CA ASP A 60 11.07 19.88 -8.32
C ASP A 60 10.45 18.59 -7.74
N GLY A 61 11.01 17.42 -8.07
CA GLY A 61 10.56 16.12 -7.59
C GLY A 61 9.39 15.54 -8.38
N GLY A 62 8.94 16.20 -9.45
CA GLY A 62 7.83 15.75 -10.29
C GLY A 62 8.23 14.73 -11.36
N TYR A 63 7.27 14.43 -12.24
CA TYR A 63 7.39 13.43 -13.30
C TYR A 63 7.52 14.04 -14.69
N GLN A 64 7.35 15.35 -14.82
CA GLN A 64 7.47 16.13 -16.06
C GLN A 64 6.66 15.53 -17.22
N ARG A 65 5.41 15.14 -16.94
CA ARG A 65 4.49 14.59 -17.94
C ARG A 65 3.63 15.68 -18.57
N ASP A 66 3.26 15.48 -19.84
CA ASP A 66 2.34 16.34 -20.54
C ASP A 66 0.93 16.25 -19.89
N PRO A 67 0.34 17.38 -19.47
CA PRO A 67 -1.03 17.38 -18.91
C PRO A 67 -2.07 16.70 -19.80
N GLN A 68 -1.90 16.73 -21.11
CA GLN A 68 -2.82 16.09 -22.06
C GLN A 68 -2.82 14.57 -21.97
N THR A 69 -1.74 13.96 -21.44
CA THR A 69 -1.65 12.52 -21.26
C THR A 69 -2.25 12.03 -19.95
N ARG A 70 -2.71 12.94 -19.07
CA ARG A 70 -3.17 12.61 -17.69
C ARG A 70 -4.21 11.48 -17.64
N ASN A 71 -5.11 11.44 -18.62
CA ASN A 71 -6.19 10.45 -18.71
C ASN A 71 -5.83 9.26 -19.63
N ARG A 72 -4.54 9.07 -19.94
CA ARG A 72 -4.11 7.94 -20.75
C ARG A 72 -4.43 6.63 -20.04
N THR A 73 -5.00 5.69 -20.79
CA THR A 73 -5.29 4.33 -20.37
C THR A 73 -4.60 3.35 -21.30
N VAL A 74 -4.17 2.22 -20.75
CA VAL A 74 -3.62 1.10 -21.50
C VAL A 74 -4.41 -0.15 -21.14
N ASP A 75 -5.02 -0.76 -22.15
CA ASP A 75 -5.70 -2.05 -22.00
C ASP A 75 -4.68 -3.17 -21.94
N LEU A 76 -4.86 -4.13 -21.03
CA LEU A 76 -4.03 -5.31 -20.96
C LEU A 76 -4.83 -6.55 -20.55
N GLU A 77 -4.32 -7.71 -20.94
CA GLU A 77 -4.83 -9.02 -20.54
C GLU A 77 -3.80 -9.70 -19.65
N LEU A 78 -4.15 -9.95 -18.39
CA LEU A 78 -3.28 -10.65 -17.46
C LEU A 78 -3.51 -12.14 -17.54
N SER A 79 -2.46 -12.90 -17.84
CA SER A 79 -2.48 -14.37 -17.87
C SER A 79 -2.70 -14.96 -16.46
N ALA A 80 -2.27 -14.25 -15.41
CA ALA A 80 -2.50 -14.56 -14.00
C ALA A 80 -2.61 -13.26 -13.21
N PRO A 81 -3.27 -13.28 -12.01
CA PRO A 81 -3.28 -12.11 -11.12
C PRO A 81 -1.86 -11.64 -10.78
N ALA A 82 -1.69 -10.32 -10.63
CA ALA A 82 -0.43 -9.74 -10.19
C ALA A 82 0.01 -10.37 -8.85
N GLY A 83 1.27 -10.78 -8.76
CA GLY A 83 1.77 -11.52 -7.58
C GLY A 83 2.08 -12.98 -7.87
N TYR A 84 1.59 -13.54 -8.95
CA TYR A 84 1.98 -14.86 -9.41
C TYR A 84 3.11 -14.72 -10.44
N SER A 85 4.34 -15.03 -10.02
CA SER A 85 5.43 -15.27 -10.93
C SER A 85 5.47 -16.78 -11.24
N SER A 86 5.60 -17.15 -12.50
CA SER A 86 5.77 -18.55 -12.89
C SER A 86 6.99 -19.23 -12.26
N SER A 87 7.96 -18.44 -11.78
CA SER A 87 9.13 -18.92 -11.03
C SER A 87 8.84 -19.24 -9.56
N GLY A 88 7.69 -18.82 -9.01
CA GLY A 88 7.28 -19.06 -7.63
C GLY A 88 6.16 -20.11 -7.48
N ALA A 89 5.70 -20.71 -8.57
CA ALA A 89 4.57 -21.65 -8.55
C ALA A 89 4.81 -22.86 -7.61
N GLY A 90 6.03 -23.36 -7.54
CA GLY A 90 6.38 -24.48 -6.64
C GLY A 90 6.30 -24.16 -5.15
N LEU A 91 6.53 -22.90 -4.75
CA LEU A 91 6.43 -22.48 -3.34
C LEU A 91 4.98 -22.22 -2.91
N LEU A 92 4.10 -21.96 -3.85
CA LEU A 92 2.68 -21.69 -3.60
C LEU A 92 1.87 -22.99 -3.49
N GLU A 93 2.29 -24.07 -4.15
CA GLU A 93 1.72 -25.42 -3.96
C GLU A 93 1.90 -25.91 -2.53
N GLU A 94 3.08 -25.69 -1.92
CA GLU A 94 3.34 -26.05 -0.51
C GLU A 94 2.52 -25.18 0.47
N ALA A 95 2.14 -23.95 0.09
CA ALA A 95 1.30 -23.07 0.91
C ALA A 95 -0.21 -23.36 0.78
N GLY A 96 -0.61 -24.36 0.00
CA GLY A 96 -2.00 -24.75 -0.17
C GLY A 96 -2.84 -23.77 -1.04
N THR A 97 -2.22 -22.83 -1.71
CA THR A 97 -2.84 -21.94 -2.68
C THR A 97 -2.70 -22.58 -4.08
N SER A 98 -3.58 -23.49 -4.42
CA SER A 98 -3.63 -24.04 -5.78
C SER A 98 -4.09 -22.97 -6.76
N ILE A 99 -3.20 -22.56 -7.65
CA ILE A 99 -3.58 -21.86 -8.88
C ILE A 99 -4.25 -22.92 -9.75
N ALA A 100 -5.55 -22.84 -9.91
CA ALA A 100 -6.24 -23.69 -10.87
C ALA A 100 -5.66 -23.38 -12.27
N PRO A 101 -5.03 -24.34 -12.95
CA PRO A 101 -4.59 -24.14 -14.32
C PRO A 101 -5.83 -23.90 -15.19
N GLY A 102 -5.83 -22.82 -15.95
CA GLY A 102 -6.86 -22.57 -16.96
C GLY A 102 -7.90 -21.51 -16.63
N LYS A 103 -7.65 -20.61 -15.66
CA LYS A 103 -8.49 -19.41 -15.54
C LYS A 103 -8.28 -18.53 -16.79
N PRO A 104 -9.35 -18.09 -17.48
CA PRO A 104 -9.20 -17.22 -18.64
C PRO A 104 -8.44 -15.94 -18.27
N PRO A 105 -7.68 -15.36 -19.20
CA PRO A 105 -6.98 -14.11 -18.96
C PRO A 105 -7.96 -13.02 -18.53
N THR A 106 -7.54 -12.19 -17.58
CA THR A 106 -8.37 -11.12 -17.03
C THR A 106 -8.05 -9.81 -17.76
N LYS A 107 -9.05 -9.26 -18.45
CA LYS A 107 -8.94 -7.93 -19.06
C LYS A 107 -9.00 -6.85 -18.00
N THR A 108 -8.10 -5.91 -18.08
CA THR A 108 -8.03 -4.77 -17.17
C THR A 108 -7.39 -3.57 -17.86
N GLN A 109 -7.38 -2.42 -17.19
CA GLN A 109 -6.79 -1.18 -17.69
C GLN A 109 -5.84 -0.60 -16.65
N LEU A 110 -4.72 -0.06 -17.10
CA LEU A 110 -3.83 0.78 -16.31
C LEU A 110 -3.95 2.24 -16.71
N THR A 111 -3.80 3.12 -15.74
CA THR A 111 -3.78 4.57 -15.92
C THR A 111 -2.64 5.17 -15.10
N HIS A 112 -2.35 6.46 -15.32
CA HIS A 112 -1.53 7.19 -14.35
C HIS A 112 -2.19 7.14 -12.97
N GLY A 113 -1.38 6.90 -11.93
CA GLY A 113 -1.85 6.74 -10.55
C GLY A 113 -2.29 5.34 -10.17
N SER A 114 -2.35 4.37 -11.11
CA SER A 114 -2.65 2.97 -10.78
C SER A 114 -1.70 2.43 -9.71
N VAL A 115 -2.25 1.83 -8.66
CA VAL A 115 -1.49 1.18 -7.59
C VAL A 115 -1.13 -0.23 -8.04
N LEU A 116 0.15 -0.50 -8.26
CA LEU A 116 0.63 -1.81 -8.72
C LEU A 116 1.16 -2.69 -7.59
N ILE A 117 1.62 -2.07 -6.50
CA ILE A 117 2.15 -2.78 -5.33
C ILE A 117 1.49 -2.20 -4.08
N ALA A 118 0.87 -3.08 -3.29
CA ALA A 118 0.32 -2.75 -2.00
C ALA A 118 0.90 -3.70 -0.94
N ALA A 119 1.75 -3.19 -0.04
CA ALA A 119 2.50 -4.03 0.88
C ALA A 119 2.35 -3.60 2.33
N ILE A 120 1.90 -4.52 3.17
CA ILE A 120 1.97 -4.38 4.62
C ILE A 120 3.30 -4.97 5.08
N THR A 121 4.20 -4.11 5.58
CA THR A 121 5.59 -4.50 5.93
C THR A 121 5.79 -4.56 7.44
N SER A 122 6.89 -5.19 7.87
CA SER A 122 7.21 -5.43 9.27
C SER A 122 7.40 -4.16 10.11
N CYS A 123 7.79 -3.05 9.50
CA CYS A 123 8.18 -1.83 10.23
C CYS A 123 7.07 -1.28 11.12
N THR A 124 5.82 -1.39 10.70
CA THR A 124 4.64 -0.86 11.42
C THR A 124 3.99 -1.93 12.29
N ASN A 125 3.90 -3.16 11.82
CA ASN A 125 3.10 -4.20 12.46
C ASN A 125 3.71 -4.74 13.75
N THR A 126 5.01 -4.63 13.94
CA THR A 126 5.70 -5.10 15.16
C THR A 126 5.51 -4.13 16.33
N SER A 127 5.37 -2.83 16.04
CA SER A 127 5.32 -1.78 17.07
C SER A 127 3.90 -1.41 17.51
N ASN A 128 2.89 -1.64 16.67
CA ASN A 128 1.50 -1.28 16.99
C ASN A 128 0.50 -2.32 16.45
N PRO A 129 0.10 -3.29 17.28
CA PRO A 129 -0.90 -4.29 16.89
C PRO A 129 -2.25 -3.68 16.48
N SER A 130 -2.65 -2.55 17.06
CA SER A 130 -3.95 -1.92 16.80
C SER A 130 -4.14 -1.55 15.32
N VAL A 131 -3.10 -1.04 14.65
CA VAL A 131 -3.20 -0.67 13.23
C VAL A 131 -3.28 -1.91 12.32
N MET A 132 -2.71 -3.04 12.74
CA MET A 132 -2.85 -4.31 12.04
C MET A 132 -4.25 -4.90 12.17
N LEU A 133 -4.80 -4.86 13.40
CA LEU A 133 -6.19 -5.26 13.64
C LEU A 133 -7.14 -4.36 12.84
N ALA A 134 -6.90 -3.05 12.78
CA ALA A 134 -7.68 -2.13 11.97
C ALA A 134 -7.62 -2.50 10.47
N ALA A 135 -6.44 -2.82 9.92
CA ALA A 135 -6.31 -3.30 8.54
C ALA A 135 -7.12 -4.58 8.29
N GLY A 136 -7.05 -5.52 9.22
CA GLY A 136 -7.84 -6.76 9.15
C GLY A 136 -9.36 -6.51 9.23
N ILE A 137 -9.80 -5.52 10.03
CA ILE A 137 -11.22 -5.15 10.12
C ILE A 137 -11.69 -4.49 8.82
N VAL A 138 -10.88 -3.61 8.21
CA VAL A 138 -11.17 -3.03 6.89
C VAL A 138 -11.32 -4.15 5.85
N ALA A 139 -10.37 -5.10 5.82
CA ALA A 139 -10.43 -6.26 4.92
C ALA A 139 -11.70 -7.10 5.15
N LYS A 140 -12.07 -7.37 6.41
CA LYS A 140 -13.26 -8.13 6.76
C LYS A 140 -14.54 -7.46 6.26
N LYS A 141 -14.67 -6.15 6.47
CA LYS A 141 -15.84 -5.41 6.00
C LYS A 141 -15.88 -5.33 4.47
N ALA A 142 -14.76 -5.13 3.82
CA ALA A 142 -14.63 -5.14 2.36
C ALA A 142 -15.09 -6.48 1.77
N ASN A 143 -14.61 -7.61 2.33
CA ASN A 143 -15.02 -8.96 1.91
C ASN A 143 -16.52 -9.19 2.10
N ALA A 144 -17.08 -8.73 3.23
CA ALA A 144 -18.51 -8.86 3.50
C ALA A 144 -19.38 -8.14 2.46
N LEU A 145 -18.94 -6.97 2.00
CA LEU A 145 -19.58 -6.21 0.94
C LEU A 145 -19.27 -6.76 -0.46
N GLY A 146 -18.26 -7.63 -0.59
CA GLY A 146 -17.85 -8.24 -1.84
C GLY A 146 -16.91 -7.39 -2.70
N LEU A 147 -16.24 -6.42 -2.08
CA LEU A 147 -15.18 -5.70 -2.76
C LEU A 147 -14.02 -6.64 -3.09
N THR A 148 -13.37 -6.37 -4.20
CA THR A 148 -12.19 -7.10 -4.66
C THR A 148 -11.10 -6.11 -5.05
N ILE A 149 -9.85 -6.54 -4.93
CA ILE A 149 -8.71 -5.76 -5.39
C ILE A 149 -8.53 -5.99 -6.90
N ALA A 150 -8.17 -4.94 -7.62
CA ALA A 150 -7.94 -5.01 -9.06
C ALA A 150 -6.82 -6.02 -9.39
N PRO A 151 -6.94 -6.80 -10.48
CA PRO A 151 -6.05 -7.91 -10.78
C PRO A 151 -4.59 -7.49 -11.05
N TYR A 152 -4.34 -6.23 -11.33
CA TYR A 152 -3.00 -5.67 -11.53
C TYR A 152 -2.31 -5.27 -10.23
N VAL A 153 -3.00 -5.26 -9.08
CA VAL A 153 -2.42 -4.89 -7.78
C VAL A 153 -1.77 -6.10 -7.15
N LYS A 154 -0.48 -6.03 -6.96
CA LYS A 154 0.31 -7.04 -6.23
C LYS A 154 0.27 -6.73 -4.75
N THR A 155 -0.46 -7.55 -3.98
CA THR A 155 -0.58 -7.42 -2.53
C THR A 155 0.40 -8.33 -1.80
N SER A 156 0.82 -7.93 -0.60
CA SER A 156 1.66 -8.77 0.26
C SER A 156 1.60 -8.35 1.73
N LEU A 157 1.82 -9.32 2.62
CA LEU A 157 2.00 -9.11 4.05
C LEU A 157 3.35 -9.68 4.48
N GLY A 158 4.21 -8.83 5.05
CA GLY A 158 5.47 -9.21 5.69
C GLY A 158 5.41 -8.98 7.20
N PRO A 159 4.97 -9.95 8.03
CA PRO A 159 4.95 -9.78 9.48
C PRO A 159 6.36 -9.57 10.05
N GLY A 160 6.49 -8.74 11.08
CA GLY A 160 7.76 -8.51 11.75
C GLY A 160 8.20 -9.67 12.63
N SER A 161 7.25 -10.47 13.10
CA SER A 161 7.50 -11.66 13.92
C SER A 161 6.27 -12.58 13.93
N ARG A 162 6.43 -13.79 14.50
CA ARG A 162 5.31 -14.73 14.69
C ARG A 162 4.18 -14.17 15.56
N VAL A 163 4.49 -13.28 16.50
CA VAL A 163 3.47 -12.63 17.34
C VAL A 163 2.40 -11.92 16.49
N VAL A 164 2.80 -11.31 15.37
CA VAL A 164 1.85 -10.67 14.44
C VAL A 164 0.91 -11.71 13.84
N THR A 165 1.45 -12.81 13.35
CA THR A 165 0.66 -13.92 12.81
C THR A 165 -0.26 -14.52 13.86
N ASP A 166 0.24 -14.69 15.09
CA ASP A 166 -0.53 -15.28 16.19
C ASP A 166 -1.76 -14.45 16.55
N TYR A 167 -1.62 -13.12 16.73
CA TYR A 167 -2.80 -12.29 17.05
C TYR A 167 -3.74 -12.12 15.86
N LEU A 168 -3.26 -12.08 14.61
CA LEU A 168 -4.10 -12.05 13.42
C LEU A 168 -4.91 -13.35 13.28
N ASN A 169 -4.30 -14.50 13.56
CA ASN A 169 -4.98 -15.79 13.56
C ASN A 169 -5.99 -15.90 14.71
N ALA A 170 -5.61 -15.50 15.94
CA ALA A 170 -6.49 -15.52 17.10
C ALA A 170 -7.75 -14.67 16.92
N THR A 171 -7.66 -13.60 16.13
CA THR A 171 -8.78 -12.72 15.77
C THR A 171 -9.48 -13.12 14.47
N SER A 172 -9.00 -14.15 13.77
CA SER A 172 -9.46 -14.58 12.44
C SER A 172 -9.31 -13.52 11.34
N LEU A 173 -8.50 -12.49 11.58
CA LEU A 173 -8.29 -11.39 10.62
C LEU A 173 -7.24 -11.73 9.55
N GLN A 174 -6.35 -12.69 9.81
CA GLN A 174 -5.42 -13.20 8.78
C GLN A 174 -6.19 -13.71 7.55
N LYS A 175 -7.23 -14.52 7.79
CA LYS A 175 -8.08 -15.05 6.72
C LYS A 175 -8.73 -13.93 5.87
N GLU A 176 -9.13 -12.85 6.50
CA GLU A 176 -9.75 -11.72 5.80
C GLU A 176 -8.74 -10.96 4.93
N LEU A 177 -7.51 -10.81 5.42
CA LEU A 177 -6.41 -10.24 4.64
C LEU A 177 -6.02 -11.17 3.48
N ASP A 178 -5.96 -12.48 3.70
CA ASP A 178 -5.64 -13.48 2.68
C ASP A 178 -6.66 -13.48 1.52
N LEU A 179 -7.95 -13.29 1.83
CA LEU A 179 -9.02 -13.19 0.81
C LEU A 179 -8.83 -11.97 -0.11
N LEU A 180 -8.23 -10.89 0.37
CA LEU A 180 -7.84 -9.72 -0.44
C LEU A 180 -6.43 -9.87 -1.06
N GLY A 181 -5.77 -11.02 -0.90
CA GLY A 181 -4.45 -11.30 -1.44
C GLY A 181 -3.29 -10.81 -0.59
N PHE A 182 -3.53 -10.22 0.61
CA PHE A 182 -2.47 -9.85 1.56
C PHE A 182 -1.97 -11.09 2.32
N GLN A 183 -1.45 -12.04 1.58
CA GLN A 183 -0.89 -13.27 2.13
C GLN A 183 0.50 -13.02 2.74
N THR A 184 0.84 -13.81 3.75
CA THR A 184 2.18 -13.78 4.34
C THR A 184 3.20 -14.33 3.35
N VAL A 185 4.07 -13.44 2.83
CA VAL A 185 5.12 -13.79 1.86
C VAL A 185 6.49 -14.04 2.51
N GLY A 186 6.62 -13.75 3.79
CA GLY A 186 7.84 -13.92 4.56
C GLY A 186 7.81 -13.06 5.83
N TYR A 187 8.79 -13.21 6.69
CA TYR A 187 8.94 -12.40 7.92
C TYR A 187 10.05 -11.38 7.75
N GLY A 188 9.77 -10.13 8.11
CA GLY A 188 10.75 -9.03 8.08
C GLY A 188 10.46 -7.97 7.03
N CYS A 189 11.49 -7.18 6.71
CA CYS A 189 11.42 -6.05 5.78
C CYS A 189 11.47 -6.54 4.32
N THR A 190 10.37 -7.03 3.78
CA THR A 190 10.29 -7.55 2.41
C THR A 190 10.31 -6.41 1.37
N THR A 191 9.17 -5.84 1.05
CA THR A 191 9.02 -4.78 0.02
C THR A 191 9.84 -3.52 0.33
N CYS A 192 9.93 -3.13 1.59
CA CYS A 192 10.64 -1.92 2.02
C CYS A 192 12.16 -1.95 1.73
N ILE A 193 12.74 -3.12 1.55
CA ILE A 193 14.16 -3.31 1.18
C ILE A 193 14.36 -3.72 -0.29
N GLY A 194 13.31 -3.63 -1.12
CA GLY A 194 13.39 -3.95 -2.54
C GLY A 194 13.10 -5.40 -2.90
N ASN A 195 12.50 -6.18 -2.00
CA ASN A 195 12.10 -7.57 -2.25
C ASN A 195 10.61 -7.67 -2.63
N SER A 196 10.12 -6.74 -3.44
CA SER A 196 8.75 -6.78 -3.96
C SER A 196 8.55 -7.91 -4.99
N GLY A 197 9.64 -8.42 -5.54
CA GLY A 197 9.63 -9.33 -6.68
C GLY A 197 9.20 -8.63 -7.97
N PRO A 198 9.27 -9.32 -9.12
CA PRO A 198 8.91 -8.74 -10.40
C PRO A 198 7.40 -8.47 -10.50
N LEU A 199 7.03 -7.53 -11.33
CA LEU A 199 5.66 -7.40 -11.85
C LEU A 199 5.44 -8.40 -12.99
N ALA A 200 4.18 -8.66 -13.35
CA ALA A 200 3.89 -9.47 -14.54
C ALA A 200 4.42 -8.74 -15.80
N PRO A 201 4.99 -9.46 -16.76
CA PRO A 201 5.53 -8.84 -17.98
C PRO A 201 4.51 -7.94 -18.69
N GLU A 202 3.25 -8.36 -18.75
CA GLU A 202 2.17 -7.61 -19.37
C GLU A 202 1.93 -6.25 -18.70
N ILE A 203 2.20 -6.16 -17.38
CA ILE A 203 2.11 -4.89 -16.63
C ILE A 203 3.32 -4.01 -16.95
N GLU A 204 4.52 -4.56 -17.00
CA GLU A 204 5.74 -3.81 -17.34
C GLU A 204 5.70 -3.28 -18.77
N ASP A 205 5.19 -4.07 -19.70
CA ASP A 205 4.98 -3.67 -21.10
C ASP A 205 3.96 -2.51 -21.16
N ALA A 206 2.82 -2.63 -20.48
CA ALA A 206 1.80 -1.60 -20.44
C ALA A 206 2.30 -0.27 -19.81
N ILE A 207 3.13 -0.34 -18.76
CA ILE A 207 3.76 0.86 -18.18
C ILE A 207 4.66 1.53 -19.22
N THR A 208 5.47 0.75 -19.92
CA THR A 208 6.46 1.25 -20.89
C THR A 208 5.77 1.83 -22.12
N GLU A 209 4.83 1.11 -22.71
CA GLU A 209 4.08 1.55 -23.90
C GLU A 209 3.21 2.77 -23.62
N GLY A 210 2.59 2.81 -22.45
CA GLY A 210 1.76 3.92 -22.01
C GLY A 210 2.55 5.09 -21.44
N ASP A 211 3.83 4.95 -21.17
CA ASP A 211 4.65 5.91 -20.40
C ASP A 211 3.95 6.31 -19.09
N LEU A 212 3.40 5.30 -18.38
CA LEU A 212 2.53 5.51 -17.24
C LEU A 212 3.33 5.80 -15.95
N ILE A 213 2.85 6.72 -15.16
CA ILE A 213 3.31 6.95 -13.78
C ILE A 213 2.41 6.12 -12.86
N CYS A 214 2.88 4.94 -12.51
CA CYS A 214 2.20 4.04 -11.58
C CYS A 214 2.76 4.18 -10.17
N SER A 215 1.99 3.71 -9.19
CA SER A 215 2.25 3.95 -7.77
C SER A 215 2.40 2.65 -6.98
N SER A 216 3.07 2.75 -5.83
CA SER A 216 3.05 1.75 -4.79
C SER A 216 2.65 2.35 -3.45
N VAL A 217 1.98 1.56 -2.61
CA VAL A 217 1.58 1.92 -1.26
C VAL A 217 2.12 0.89 -0.28
N LEU A 218 2.81 1.34 0.76
CA LEU A 218 3.42 0.41 1.71
C LEU A 218 3.47 0.96 3.13
N SER A 219 3.29 0.08 4.12
CA SER A 219 3.41 0.43 5.53
C SER A 219 4.85 0.32 6.03
N GLY A 220 5.79 0.79 5.23
CA GLY A 220 7.21 0.75 5.50
C GLY A 220 7.77 2.07 6.03
N ASN A 221 9.10 2.19 5.98
CA ASN A 221 9.82 3.40 6.37
C ASN A 221 10.79 3.91 5.29
N ARG A 222 10.76 3.33 4.09
CA ARG A 222 11.59 3.71 2.94
C ARG A 222 10.80 3.56 1.66
N ASN A 223 10.79 4.64 0.87
CA ASN A 223 10.09 4.72 -0.41
C ASN A 223 10.94 5.45 -1.47
N PHE A 224 12.25 5.41 -1.32
CA PHE A 224 13.14 6.03 -2.29
C PHE A 224 12.90 5.49 -3.70
N GLU A 225 13.07 6.34 -4.68
CA GLU A 225 12.91 6.00 -6.10
C GLU A 225 13.71 4.74 -6.47
N ALA A 226 13.14 3.87 -7.28
CA ALA A 226 13.65 2.53 -7.63
C ALA A 226 13.88 1.56 -6.46
N ARG A 227 13.61 1.96 -5.20
CA ARG A 227 13.81 1.09 -4.03
C ARG A 227 12.75 0.00 -3.93
N VAL A 228 11.48 0.35 -4.18
CA VAL A 228 10.36 -0.58 -4.12
C VAL A 228 10.31 -1.44 -5.38
N HIS A 229 10.32 -0.78 -6.54
CA HIS A 229 10.38 -1.43 -7.86
C HIS A 229 10.84 -0.43 -8.91
N GLY A 230 11.70 -0.89 -9.86
CA GLY A 230 12.29 -0.01 -10.88
C GLY A 230 11.27 0.66 -11.80
N SER A 231 10.18 -0.04 -12.13
CA SER A 231 9.12 0.44 -13.02
C SER A 231 8.03 1.25 -12.28
N VAL A 232 8.14 1.44 -10.95
CA VAL A 232 7.13 2.14 -10.13
C VAL A 232 7.76 3.35 -9.45
N PRO A 233 7.76 4.53 -10.11
CA PRO A 233 8.47 5.71 -9.63
C PRO A 233 7.78 6.45 -8.47
N SER A 234 6.49 6.17 -8.23
CA SER A 234 5.66 6.87 -7.27
C SER A 234 5.33 5.96 -6.08
N SER A 235 6.05 6.11 -4.96
CA SER A 235 5.94 5.21 -3.81
C SER A 235 5.53 5.98 -2.54
N PHE A 236 4.44 5.54 -1.90
CA PHE A 236 3.90 6.21 -0.71
C PHE A 236 3.94 5.31 0.52
N LEU A 237 4.39 5.89 1.64
CA LEU A 237 4.34 5.28 2.95
C LEU A 237 3.04 5.67 3.65
N MET A 238 2.35 4.69 4.21
CA MET A 238 1.08 4.91 4.90
C MET A 238 0.80 3.80 5.92
N SER A 239 -0.20 4.00 6.76
CA SER A 239 -0.62 2.99 7.74
C SER A 239 -1.19 1.74 7.05
N PRO A 240 -1.12 0.55 7.70
CA PRO A 240 -1.68 -0.68 7.16
C PRO A 240 -3.14 -0.59 6.70
N PRO A 241 -4.07 0.06 7.44
CA PRO A 241 -5.44 0.23 6.96
C PRO A 241 -5.54 1.04 5.66
N LEU A 242 -4.72 2.10 5.51
CA LEU A 242 -4.68 2.89 4.28
C LEU A 242 -4.08 2.08 3.11
N VAL A 243 -3.09 1.22 3.36
CA VAL A 243 -2.58 0.29 2.33
C VAL A 243 -3.71 -0.58 1.79
N VAL A 244 -4.56 -1.13 2.66
CA VAL A 244 -5.73 -1.92 2.24
C VAL A 244 -6.73 -1.06 1.47
N ALA A 245 -7.02 0.17 1.94
CA ALA A 245 -7.96 1.07 1.28
C ALA A 245 -7.51 1.46 -0.13
N TYR A 246 -6.25 1.86 -0.30
CA TYR A 246 -5.70 2.20 -1.62
C TYR A 246 -5.54 0.98 -2.53
N ALA A 247 -5.32 -0.22 -1.99
CA ALA A 247 -5.33 -1.45 -2.77
C ALA A 247 -6.74 -1.75 -3.33
N LEU A 248 -7.80 -1.52 -2.52
CA LEU A 248 -9.19 -1.66 -2.95
C LEU A 248 -9.55 -0.63 -4.02
N ALA A 249 -9.14 0.63 -3.84
CA ALA A 249 -9.34 1.68 -4.83
C ALA A 249 -8.56 1.44 -6.14
N GLY A 250 -7.42 0.74 -6.06
CA GLY A 250 -6.55 0.44 -7.20
C GLY A 250 -5.80 1.65 -7.75
N ARG A 251 -5.95 2.85 -7.17
CA ARG A 251 -5.34 4.10 -7.63
C ARG A 251 -4.98 5.01 -6.45
N ILE A 252 -3.94 5.84 -6.64
CA ILE A 252 -3.46 6.76 -5.60
C ILE A 252 -4.15 8.14 -5.67
N ASP A 253 -4.58 8.54 -6.85
CA ASP A 253 -5.19 9.82 -7.18
C ASP A 253 -6.72 9.79 -6.94
N ILE A 254 -7.10 9.50 -5.71
CA ILE A 254 -8.48 9.40 -5.22
C ILE A 254 -8.64 10.16 -3.91
N ASP A 255 -9.73 10.86 -3.72
CA ASP A 255 -10.13 11.43 -2.44
C ASP A 255 -10.86 10.38 -1.59
N LEU A 256 -10.15 9.76 -0.65
CA LEU A 256 -10.73 8.72 0.23
C LEU A 256 -11.90 9.21 1.09
N SER A 257 -12.09 10.53 1.24
CA SER A 257 -13.19 11.10 2.00
C SER A 257 -14.49 11.16 1.21
N ASN A 258 -14.38 11.37 -0.11
CA ASN A 258 -15.53 11.67 -0.97
C ASN A 258 -15.73 10.66 -2.11
N ASP A 259 -14.68 9.95 -2.52
CA ASP A 259 -14.75 9.00 -3.62
C ASP A 259 -14.98 7.56 -3.14
N PRO A 260 -15.72 6.75 -3.91
CA PRO A 260 -15.90 5.34 -3.58
C PRO A 260 -14.64 4.51 -3.85
N LEU A 261 -14.35 3.57 -2.96
CA LEU A 261 -13.28 2.57 -3.14
C LEU A 261 -13.65 1.50 -4.18
N GLY A 262 -14.94 1.32 -4.43
CA GLY A 262 -15.48 0.31 -5.33
C GLY A 262 -16.98 0.20 -5.18
N GLN A 263 -17.54 -0.90 -5.71
CA GLN A 263 -18.97 -1.20 -5.62
C GLN A 263 -19.21 -2.53 -4.90
N ASP A 264 -20.28 -2.59 -4.13
CA ASP A 264 -20.73 -3.81 -3.48
C ASP A 264 -21.34 -4.80 -4.49
N LYS A 265 -21.76 -5.97 -3.99
CA LYS A 265 -22.42 -7.02 -4.81
C LYS A 265 -23.72 -6.56 -5.49
N ASN A 266 -24.32 -5.47 -5.03
CA ASN A 266 -25.55 -4.90 -5.56
C ASN A 266 -25.30 -3.70 -6.50
N GLY A 267 -24.03 -3.31 -6.71
CA GLY A 267 -23.64 -2.17 -7.51
C GLY A 267 -23.69 -0.82 -6.76
N ASN A 268 -23.85 -0.82 -5.45
CA ASN A 268 -23.80 0.41 -4.66
C ASN A 268 -22.35 0.82 -4.39
N ASN A 269 -22.08 2.12 -4.42
CA ASN A 269 -20.79 2.67 -4.09
C ASN A 269 -20.44 2.43 -2.61
N VAL A 270 -19.22 1.97 -2.35
CA VAL A 270 -18.68 1.73 -1.01
C VAL A 270 -17.54 2.73 -0.75
N TYR A 271 -17.63 3.46 0.34
CA TYR A 271 -16.67 4.47 0.76
C TYR A 271 -15.81 3.98 1.93
N LEU A 272 -14.67 4.63 2.16
CA LEU A 272 -13.80 4.27 3.28
C LEU A 272 -14.55 4.29 4.64
N LYS A 273 -15.44 5.27 4.85
CA LYS A 273 -16.26 5.38 6.07
C LYS A 273 -17.16 4.16 6.34
N ASP A 274 -17.53 3.41 5.30
CA ASP A 274 -18.35 2.20 5.43
C ASP A 274 -17.52 1.01 5.93
N LEU A 275 -16.21 1.06 5.72
CA LEU A 275 -15.24 0.04 6.12
C LEU A 275 -14.53 0.36 7.45
N TRP A 276 -14.62 1.60 7.92
CA TRP A 276 -13.89 2.07 9.12
C TRP A 276 -14.65 1.87 10.42
#